data_98d48741a3495459834c86f354cb455a
#
_entry.id   98d48741a3495459834c86f354cb455a
#
_cell.length_a   1.000
_cell.length_b   1.000
_cell.length_c   1.000
_cell.angle_alpha   90.00
_cell.angle_beta   90.00
_cell.angle_gamma   90.00
#
_symmetry.space_group_name_H-M   'P 1'
#
loop_
_entity.id
_entity.type
_entity.pdbx_description
1 polymer ?
#
loop_
_entity_poly.entity_id
_entity_poly.type
_entity_poly.pdbx_seq_one_letter_code
_entity_poly.pdbx_strand_id
1 'polypeptide(L)'
;GIISYEIHLGSGLHGTVATRKMSNGSSQLTYNIYKNAGRTIIWGDGTGGTGTMGDSYLLALGASHTETVSMYGKLTGGQNVSAGSYSDTIIATVVY
;
A
#
# COMPACT_ATOMS: atom_id res chain seq x y z
N GLY A 1 23.48 -11.10 -11.60
CA GLY A 1 22.36 -12.02 -11.83
C GLY A 1 21.02 -11.30 -11.91
N ILE A 2 19.96 -12.06 -12.10
CA ILE A 2 18.61 -11.54 -12.14
C ILE A 2 18.05 -11.54 -10.72
N ILE A 3 17.50 -10.38 -10.28
CA ILE A 3 16.85 -10.21 -9.00
C ILE A 3 15.35 -10.06 -9.27
N SER A 4 14.55 -10.91 -8.64
CA SER A 4 13.09 -10.77 -8.61
C SER A 4 12.65 -10.33 -7.23
N TYR A 5 11.69 -9.44 -7.14
CA TYR A 5 11.20 -8.94 -5.86
C TYR A 5 9.69 -8.67 -5.92
N GLU A 6 9.08 -8.68 -4.75
CA GLU A 6 7.73 -8.20 -4.51
C GLU A 6 7.72 -7.19 -3.38
N ILE A 7 6.84 -6.20 -3.47
CA ILE A 7 6.60 -5.25 -2.40
C ILE A 7 5.19 -5.47 -1.88
N HIS A 8 5.10 -5.81 -0.60
CA HIS A 8 3.85 -6.01 0.13
C HIS A 8 3.56 -4.79 0.98
N LEU A 9 2.32 -4.34 1.00
CA LEU A 9 1.86 -3.31 1.93
C LEU A 9 0.98 -3.93 3.00
N GLY A 10 1.29 -3.63 4.26
CA GLY A 10 0.53 -4.12 5.40
C GLY A 10 -0.82 -3.43 5.57
N SER A 11 -1.55 -3.86 6.59
CA SER A 11 -2.91 -3.40 6.88
C SER A 11 -3.00 -1.97 7.42
N GLY A 12 -1.89 -1.40 7.87
CA GLY A 12 -1.92 -0.19 8.68
C GLY A 12 -2.27 -0.50 10.14
N LEU A 13 -2.61 0.54 10.90
CA LEU A 13 -2.82 0.42 12.35
C LEU A 13 -4.27 0.12 12.75
N HIS A 14 -5.25 0.41 11.89
CA HIS A 14 -6.66 0.46 12.30
C HIS A 14 -7.60 -0.35 11.41
N GLY A 15 -7.10 -1.15 10.48
CA GLY A 15 -7.94 -1.88 9.55
C GLY A 15 -7.32 -3.17 9.05
N THR A 16 -7.75 -3.58 7.88
CA THR A 16 -7.22 -4.74 7.15
C THR A 16 -6.61 -4.29 5.84
N VAL A 17 -5.88 -5.17 5.14
CA VAL A 17 -5.32 -4.84 3.82
C VAL A 17 -6.41 -4.50 2.80
N ALA A 18 -7.58 -5.13 2.90
CA ALA A 18 -8.71 -4.87 2.01
C ALA A 18 -9.51 -3.62 2.42
N THR A 19 -9.47 -3.24 3.69
CA THR A 19 -10.21 -2.09 4.22
C THR A 19 -9.37 -1.36 5.25
N ARG A 20 -8.52 -0.46 4.76
CA ARG A 20 -7.65 0.34 5.62
C ARG A 20 -8.39 1.51 6.22
N LYS A 21 -7.97 1.92 7.40
CA LYS A 21 -8.56 3.05 8.12
C LYS A 21 -7.48 3.94 8.71
N MET A 22 -7.66 5.24 8.58
CA MET A 22 -6.86 6.23 9.27
C MET A 22 -7.63 6.81 10.43
N SER A 23 -6.95 7.30 11.44
CA SER A 23 -7.56 7.75 12.70
C SER A 23 -7.07 9.14 13.07
N ASN A 24 -7.93 9.90 13.78
CA ASN A 24 -7.54 11.12 14.49
C ASN A 24 -7.50 10.92 16.01
N GLY A 25 -7.59 9.68 16.48
CA GLY A 25 -7.66 9.31 17.89
C GLY A 25 -9.07 9.05 18.41
N SER A 26 -10.11 9.63 17.81
CA SER A 26 -11.51 9.44 18.23
C SER A 26 -12.42 8.98 17.09
N SER A 27 -12.09 9.29 15.86
CA SER A 27 -12.83 8.88 14.66
C SER A 27 -11.92 8.16 13.69
N GLN A 28 -12.49 7.35 12.81
CA GLN A 28 -11.76 6.62 11.76
C GLN A 28 -12.34 6.96 10.40
N LEU A 29 -11.46 6.99 9.40
CA LEU A 29 -11.79 7.31 8.02
C LEU A 29 -11.31 6.16 7.14
N THR A 30 -12.22 5.55 6.40
CA THR A 30 -11.90 4.45 5.48
C THR A 30 -11.23 4.99 4.22
N TYR A 31 -10.11 4.37 3.87
CA TYR A 31 -9.35 4.67 2.65
C TYR A 31 -8.74 3.40 2.09
N ASN A 32 -8.13 3.50 0.94
CA ASN A 32 -7.22 2.45 0.51
C ASN A 32 -6.14 2.97 -0.44
N ILE A 33 -5.15 2.12 -0.69
CA ILE A 33 -4.04 2.36 -1.59
C ILE A 33 -4.12 1.32 -2.70
N TYR A 34 -3.95 1.76 -3.94
CA TYR A 34 -4.13 0.95 -5.13
C TYR A 34 -2.84 0.88 -5.94
N LYS A 35 -2.68 -0.20 -6.65
CA LYS A 35 -1.55 -0.45 -7.56
C LYS A 35 -1.66 0.33 -8.85
N ASN A 36 -2.86 0.72 -9.26
CA ASN A 36 -3.16 1.27 -10.58
C ASN A 36 -3.86 2.62 -10.48
N ALA A 37 -3.70 3.45 -11.50
CA ALA A 37 -4.31 4.78 -11.58
C ALA A 37 -5.84 4.73 -11.59
N GLY A 38 -6.42 3.65 -12.12
CA GLY A 38 -7.87 3.43 -12.11
C GLY A 38 -8.44 3.09 -10.73
N ARG A 39 -7.59 2.82 -9.75
CA ARG A 39 -7.95 2.51 -8.37
C ARG A 39 -8.93 1.33 -8.26
N THR A 40 -8.60 0.25 -8.94
CA THR A 40 -9.41 -0.98 -8.96
C THR A 40 -8.72 -2.16 -8.29
N ILE A 41 -7.39 -2.13 -8.14
CA ILE A 41 -6.60 -3.21 -7.56
C ILE A 41 -5.93 -2.70 -6.29
N ILE A 42 -6.40 -3.15 -5.13
CA ILE A 42 -5.83 -2.76 -3.84
C ILE A 42 -4.43 -3.37 -3.70
N TRP A 43 -3.49 -2.53 -3.30
CA TRP A 43 -2.13 -2.96 -3.01
C TRP A 43 -2.03 -3.42 -1.56
N GLY A 44 -1.81 -4.70 -1.37
CA GLY A 44 -1.68 -5.31 -0.06
C GLY A 44 -0.57 -6.35 -0.03
N ASP A 45 -0.84 -7.46 0.61
CA ASP A 45 0.09 -8.58 0.78
C ASP A 45 -0.30 -9.83 -0.02
N GLY A 46 -1.27 -9.72 -0.92
CA GLY A 46 -1.81 -10.83 -1.70
C GLY A 46 -2.97 -11.55 -1.03
N THR A 47 -3.31 -11.19 0.20
CA THR A 47 -4.47 -11.77 0.91
C THR A 47 -5.70 -10.86 0.79
N GLY A 48 -6.88 -11.39 1.08
CA GLY A 48 -8.13 -10.61 1.09
C GLY A 48 -8.50 -9.99 -0.25
N GLY A 49 -8.08 -10.58 -1.36
CA GLY A 49 -8.34 -10.06 -2.70
C GLY A 49 -7.40 -8.92 -3.12
N THR A 50 -6.35 -8.65 -2.35
CA THR A 50 -5.36 -7.62 -2.67
C THR A 50 -4.22 -8.20 -3.51
N GLY A 51 -3.48 -7.31 -4.19
CA GLY A 51 -2.31 -7.69 -4.97
C GLY A 51 -1.03 -7.11 -4.39
N THR A 52 0.10 -7.57 -4.92
CA THR A 52 1.43 -7.04 -4.60
C THR A 52 2.02 -6.38 -5.84
N MET A 53 3.05 -5.55 -5.65
CA MET A 53 3.84 -5.00 -6.75
C MET A 53 5.14 -5.80 -6.86
N GLY A 54 5.56 -6.10 -8.07
CA GLY A 54 6.80 -6.82 -8.26
C GLY A 54 7.37 -6.64 -9.65
N ASP A 55 8.67 -6.91 -9.76
CA ASP A 55 9.40 -6.87 -11.03
C ASP A 55 10.71 -7.65 -10.87
N SER A 56 11.46 -7.70 -11.94
CA SER A 56 12.80 -8.25 -11.94
C SER A 56 13.76 -7.33 -12.68
N TYR A 57 15.02 -7.36 -12.31
CA TYR A 57 16.06 -6.56 -12.95
C TYR A 57 17.39 -7.31 -12.96
N LEU A 58 18.25 -6.94 -13.88
CA LEU A 58 19.61 -7.47 -13.98
C LEU A 58 20.53 -6.62 -13.14
N LEU A 59 21.21 -7.25 -12.18
CA LEU A 59 22.15 -6.59 -11.29
C LEU A 59 23.57 -7.11 -11.52
N ALA A 60 24.48 -6.22 -11.93
CA ALA A 60 25.89 -6.54 -12.06
C ALA A 60 26.56 -6.55 -10.68
N LEU A 61 27.63 -7.32 -10.55
CA LEU A 61 28.39 -7.40 -9.31
C LEU A 61 28.89 -6.02 -8.90
N GLY A 62 28.63 -5.64 -7.64
CA GLY A 62 29.05 -4.34 -7.09
C GLY A 62 28.15 -3.17 -7.49
N ALA A 63 27.12 -3.40 -8.32
CA ALA A 63 26.17 -2.36 -8.70
C ALA A 63 25.05 -2.22 -7.66
N SER A 64 24.32 -1.11 -7.73
CA SER A 64 23.10 -0.89 -6.99
C SER A 64 21.94 -0.65 -7.95
N HIS A 65 20.71 -0.87 -7.47
CA HIS A 65 19.51 -0.64 -8.25
C HIS A 65 18.51 0.16 -7.43
N THR A 66 17.92 1.16 -8.05
CA THR A 66 16.85 1.97 -7.45
C THR A 66 15.58 1.77 -8.27
N GLU A 67 14.50 1.47 -7.58
CA GLU A 67 13.18 1.29 -8.19
C GLU A 67 12.21 2.32 -7.63
N THR A 68 11.45 2.97 -8.52
CA THR A 68 10.40 3.92 -8.14
C THR A 68 9.05 3.31 -8.46
N VAL A 69 8.18 3.28 -7.46
CA VAL A 69 6.86 2.65 -7.57
C VAL A 69 5.80 3.69 -7.18
N SER A 70 4.77 3.83 -8.02
CA SER A 70 3.68 4.76 -7.75
C SER A 70 2.60 4.10 -6.90
N MET A 71 2.06 4.87 -5.95
CA MET A 71 0.91 4.49 -5.15
C MET A 71 -0.26 5.43 -5.47
N TYR A 72 -1.46 4.88 -5.48
CA TYR A 72 -2.68 5.64 -5.77
C TYR A 72 -3.64 5.52 -4.59
N GLY A 73 -3.89 6.64 -3.91
CA GLY A 73 -4.77 6.68 -2.76
C GLY A 73 -6.20 7.06 -3.14
N LYS A 74 -7.15 6.60 -2.33
CA LYS A 74 -8.57 6.97 -2.45
C LYS A 74 -9.23 6.93 -1.09
N LEU A 75 -9.96 8.00 -0.77
CA LEU A 75 -10.89 8.04 0.36
C LEU A 75 -12.26 7.60 -0.10
N THR A 76 -12.92 6.76 0.69
CA THR A 76 -14.30 6.39 0.43
C THR A 76 -15.20 7.61 0.69
N GLY A 77 -16.05 7.95 -0.28
CA GLY A 77 -16.99 9.05 -0.13
C GLY A 77 -18.13 8.75 0.84
N GLY A 78 -18.85 9.80 1.26
CA GLY A 78 -20.06 9.66 2.08
C GLY A 78 -19.81 9.28 3.53
N GLN A 79 -18.60 9.37 4.03
CA GLN A 79 -18.28 9.07 5.42
C GLN A 79 -18.65 10.26 6.32
N ASN A 80 -19.43 9.97 7.37
CA ASN A 80 -19.80 10.97 8.37
C ASN A 80 -18.86 10.89 9.57
N VAL A 81 -17.76 11.62 9.50
CA VAL A 81 -16.72 11.64 10.53
C VAL A 81 -16.42 13.09 10.94
N SER A 82 -15.87 13.27 12.15
CA SER A 82 -15.49 14.57 12.63
C SER A 82 -14.38 15.20 11.79
N ALA A 83 -14.37 16.53 11.67
CA ALA A 83 -13.25 17.23 11.06
C ALA A 83 -11.99 17.07 11.91
N GLY A 84 -10.83 17.03 11.25
CA GLY A 84 -9.55 16.89 11.91
C GLY A 84 -8.49 16.31 11.00
N SER A 85 -7.33 16.06 11.55
CA SER A 85 -6.23 15.41 10.86
C SER A 85 -6.25 13.90 11.12
N TYR A 86 -6.35 13.12 10.06
CA TYR A 86 -6.36 11.66 10.12
C TYR A 86 -5.05 11.11 9.57
N SER A 87 -4.53 10.07 10.21
CA SER A 87 -3.29 9.42 9.80
C SER A 87 -3.34 7.92 9.98
N ASP A 88 -2.50 7.24 9.25
CA ASP A 88 -2.24 5.81 9.36
C ASP A 88 -0.76 5.55 9.07
N THR A 89 -0.27 4.43 9.51
CA THR A 89 1.11 3.98 9.24
C THR A 89 1.06 2.60 8.63
N ILE A 90 1.62 2.46 7.44
CA ILE A 90 1.67 1.20 6.70
C ILE A 90 3.13 0.76 6.59
N ILE A 91 3.37 -0.53 6.84
CA ILE A 91 4.68 -1.13 6.66
C ILE A 91 4.77 -1.69 5.24
N ALA A 92 5.76 -1.23 4.49
CA ALA A 92 6.13 -1.81 3.22
C ALA A 92 7.22 -2.85 3.43
N THR A 93 7.02 -4.06 2.91
CA THR A 93 7.96 -5.16 3.02
C THR A 93 8.42 -5.56 1.63
N VAL A 94 9.73 -5.59 1.42
CA VAL A 94 10.33 -6.06 0.17
C VAL A 94 10.72 -7.51 0.35
N VAL A 95 10.21 -8.37 -0.52
CA VAL A 95 10.48 -9.81 -0.53
C VAL A 95 11.25 -10.16 -1.78
N TYR A 96 12.39 -10.80 -1.62
CA TYR A 96 13.24 -11.24 -2.72
C TYR A 96 13.01 -12.69 -3.06
#